data_c03f2547a263f4c975c7832e25e293e7
#
_entry.id   c03f2547a263f4c975c7832e25e293e7
#
_cell.length_a   1.000
_cell.length_b   1.000
_cell.length_c   1.000
_cell.angle_alpha   90.00
_cell.angle_beta   90.00
_cell.angle_gamma   90.00
#
_symmetry.space_group_name_H-M   'P 1'
#
loop_
_entity.id
_entity.type
_entity.pdbx_description
1 polymer ?
#
loop_
_entity_poly.entity_id
_entity_poly.type
_entity_poly.pdbx_seq_one_letter_code
_entity_poly.pdbx_strand_id
1 'polypeptide(L)'
;FIETLGKELPTRARRKVNDGDVIVSTIEGSLSSIALIIKDFDNALCSTGFFVINSEEINSETLLVLLKSPVGQLQLKKGCSGTILTAIGDDEFKRIILPVLPAGIQKDIKKKITEMYNAKAISKHLLNIAKCGVEIAIERNETTAKKWILREVNKIGVSLNA
;
A
#
# COMPACT_ATOMS: atom_id res chain seq x y z
N PHE A 1 -7.98 3.80 3.41
CA PHE A 1 -9.28 3.39 2.86
C PHE A 1 -10.37 3.78 3.84
N ILE A 2 -11.47 4.30 3.33
CA ILE A 2 -12.62 4.76 4.10
C ILE A 2 -13.85 4.08 3.47
N GLU A 3 -14.63 3.38 4.27
CA GLU A 3 -15.95 2.92 3.85
C GLU A 3 -16.91 4.11 3.84
N THR A 4 -17.57 4.32 2.70
CA THR A 4 -18.43 5.48 2.49
C THR A 4 -19.61 5.08 1.61
N LEU A 5 -20.79 5.64 1.87
CA LEU A 5 -21.95 5.43 1.01
C LEU A 5 -21.70 6.02 -0.37
N GLY A 6 -22.11 5.31 -1.43
CA GLY A 6 -21.85 5.71 -2.82
C GLY A 6 -22.25 7.14 -3.17
N LYS A 7 -23.33 7.66 -2.54
CA LYS A 7 -23.81 9.05 -2.69
C LYS A 7 -22.87 10.12 -2.08
N GLU A 8 -21.99 9.70 -1.15
CA GLU A 8 -21.06 10.58 -0.44
C GLU A 8 -19.65 10.53 -1.03
N LEU A 9 -19.44 9.68 -2.05
CA LEU A 9 -18.14 9.55 -2.70
C LEU A 9 -17.74 10.84 -3.43
N PRO A 10 -16.46 11.24 -3.32
CA PRO A 10 -15.93 12.33 -4.13
C PRO A 10 -16.17 12.08 -5.61
N THR A 11 -16.47 13.13 -6.37
CA THR A 11 -16.77 13.04 -7.83
C THR A 11 -15.65 12.37 -8.63
N ARG A 12 -14.42 12.35 -8.12
CA ARG A 12 -13.24 11.73 -8.74
C ARG A 12 -13.06 10.25 -8.37
N ALA A 13 -13.76 9.70 -7.39
CA ALA A 13 -13.70 8.28 -7.02
C ALA A 13 -14.50 7.43 -7.99
N ARG A 14 -13.94 7.17 -9.18
CA ARG A 14 -14.65 6.52 -10.30
C ARG A 14 -13.93 5.34 -10.93
N ARG A 15 -12.66 5.11 -10.60
CA ARG A 15 -11.91 3.97 -11.12
C ARG A 15 -12.02 2.79 -10.17
N LYS A 16 -12.61 1.70 -10.66
CA LYS A 16 -12.66 0.43 -9.94
C LYS A 16 -11.28 -0.20 -9.92
N VAL A 17 -10.93 -0.80 -8.79
CA VAL A 17 -9.69 -1.53 -8.60
C VAL A 17 -10.00 -2.93 -8.07
N ASN A 18 -9.19 -3.91 -8.46
CA ASN A 18 -9.34 -5.30 -8.06
C ASN A 18 -8.07 -5.77 -7.34
N ASP A 19 -8.20 -6.88 -6.61
CA ASP A 19 -7.04 -7.53 -5.98
C ASP A 19 -5.94 -7.81 -7.03
N GLY A 20 -4.72 -7.46 -6.69
CA GLY A 20 -3.57 -7.58 -7.59
C GLY A 20 -3.31 -6.39 -8.51
N ASP A 21 -4.21 -5.42 -8.62
CA ASP A 21 -3.93 -4.20 -9.37
C ASP A 21 -2.87 -3.34 -8.67
N VAL A 22 -2.06 -2.63 -9.44
CA VAL A 22 -1.15 -1.60 -8.93
C VAL A 22 -1.66 -0.24 -9.36
N ILE A 23 -1.88 0.67 -8.41
CA ILE A 23 -2.28 2.05 -8.69
C ILE A 23 -1.10 2.98 -8.61
N VAL A 24 -1.02 3.92 -9.57
CA VAL A 24 0.08 4.89 -9.70
C VAL A 24 -0.50 6.29 -9.83
N SER A 25 -0.07 7.22 -8.97
CA SER A 25 -0.48 8.63 -9.08
C SER A 25 -0.02 9.24 -10.40
N THR A 26 -0.88 10.02 -11.03
CA THR A 26 -0.56 10.76 -12.26
C THR A 26 0.09 12.11 -11.98
N ILE A 27 0.02 12.63 -10.76
CA ILE A 27 0.45 13.98 -10.39
C ILE A 27 1.95 13.97 -10.05
N GLU A 28 2.75 14.88 -10.63
CA GLU A 28 4.20 14.95 -10.44
C GLU A 28 4.60 15.01 -8.95
N GLY A 29 3.94 15.85 -8.16
CA GLY A 29 4.21 15.99 -6.72
C GLY A 29 3.88 14.76 -5.86
N SER A 30 3.27 13.72 -6.44
CA SER A 30 2.86 12.49 -5.76
C SER A 30 3.13 11.20 -6.54
N LEU A 31 4.07 11.21 -7.49
CA LEU A 31 4.42 10.02 -8.29
C LEU A 31 4.89 8.83 -7.45
N SER A 32 5.44 9.07 -6.27
CA SER A 32 5.80 8.02 -5.30
C SER A 32 4.58 7.36 -4.64
N SER A 33 3.38 7.93 -4.79
CA SER A 33 2.12 7.34 -4.31
C SER A 33 1.69 6.21 -5.23
N ILE A 34 2.32 5.06 -5.03
CA ILE A 34 2.07 3.81 -5.74
C ILE A 34 1.69 2.76 -4.71
N ALA A 35 0.61 2.04 -4.95
CA ALA A 35 0.13 1.01 -4.04
C ALA A 35 -0.32 -0.25 -4.79
N LEU A 36 -0.10 -1.40 -4.16
CA LEU A 36 -0.68 -2.67 -4.54
C LEU A 36 -2.06 -2.79 -3.87
N ILE A 37 -3.06 -3.14 -4.65
CA ILE A 37 -4.39 -3.47 -4.15
C ILE A 37 -4.37 -4.90 -3.64
N ILE A 38 -4.64 -5.06 -2.36
CA ILE A 38 -4.75 -6.36 -1.70
C ILE A 38 -6.22 -6.76 -1.57
N LYS A 39 -6.47 -8.03 -1.29
CA LYS A 39 -7.80 -8.64 -1.24
C LYS A 39 -8.84 -7.86 -0.41
N ASP A 40 -8.40 -7.25 0.69
CA ASP A 40 -9.28 -6.44 1.55
C ASP A 40 -9.89 -5.22 0.85
N PHE A 41 -9.31 -4.83 -0.30
CA PHE A 41 -9.71 -3.68 -1.11
C PHE A 41 -10.15 -4.09 -2.52
N ASP A 42 -10.43 -5.37 -2.71
CA ASP A 42 -11.03 -5.84 -3.97
C ASP A 42 -12.35 -5.14 -4.22
N ASN A 43 -12.58 -4.76 -5.47
CA ASN A 43 -13.75 -3.98 -5.91
C ASN A 43 -13.88 -2.56 -5.31
N ALA A 44 -12.84 -2.03 -4.66
CA ALA A 44 -12.84 -0.64 -4.18
C ALA A 44 -12.79 0.37 -5.34
N LEU A 45 -13.00 1.64 -5.02
CA LEU A 45 -12.89 2.75 -5.97
C LEU A 45 -11.68 3.63 -5.64
N CYS A 46 -10.90 3.99 -6.64
CA CYS A 46 -9.86 5.00 -6.53
C CYS A 46 -10.18 6.26 -7.36
N SER A 47 -9.41 7.32 -7.13
CA SER A 47 -9.53 8.56 -7.87
C SER A 47 -9.11 8.38 -9.33
N THR A 48 -9.72 9.16 -10.24
CA THR A 48 -9.29 9.29 -11.64
C THR A 48 -7.86 9.85 -11.78
N GLY A 49 -7.28 10.40 -10.72
CA GLY A 49 -5.87 10.82 -10.65
C GLY A 49 -4.87 9.67 -10.45
N PHE A 50 -5.30 8.41 -10.58
CA PHE A 50 -4.43 7.23 -10.57
C PHE A 50 -4.58 6.44 -11.86
N PHE A 51 -3.48 5.94 -12.41
CA PHE A 51 -3.52 4.82 -13.32
C PHE A 51 -3.74 3.52 -12.52
N VAL A 52 -4.51 2.60 -13.09
CA VAL A 52 -4.71 1.24 -12.58
C VAL A 52 -4.09 0.29 -13.59
N ILE A 53 -3.12 -0.46 -13.17
CA ILE A 53 -2.31 -1.32 -14.04
C ILE A 53 -2.15 -2.72 -13.45
N ASN A 54 -2.07 -3.68 -14.34
CA ASN A 54 -1.66 -5.07 -14.07
C ASN A 54 -0.85 -5.60 -15.25
N SER A 55 -0.28 -6.78 -15.12
CA SER A 55 0.48 -7.44 -16.17
C SER A 55 0.40 -8.95 -16.01
N GLU A 56 0.37 -9.66 -17.13
CA GLU A 56 0.45 -11.13 -17.15
C GLU A 56 1.90 -11.63 -17.02
N GLU A 57 2.88 -10.82 -17.43
CA GLU A 57 4.30 -11.18 -17.44
C GLU A 57 5.04 -10.76 -16.17
N ILE A 58 4.58 -9.68 -15.51
CA ILE A 58 5.19 -9.12 -14.31
C ILE A 58 4.18 -9.20 -13.17
N ASN A 59 4.51 -9.97 -12.12
CA ASN A 59 3.61 -10.03 -10.97
C ASN A 59 3.47 -8.67 -10.27
N SER A 60 2.36 -8.46 -9.58
CA SER A 60 1.96 -7.17 -9.02
C SER A 60 2.97 -6.61 -8.03
N GLU A 61 3.60 -7.47 -7.22
CA GLU A 61 4.62 -7.06 -6.25
C GLU A 61 5.89 -6.58 -6.94
N THR A 62 6.30 -7.24 -8.03
CA THR A 62 7.44 -6.81 -8.84
C THR A 62 7.12 -5.51 -9.58
N LEU A 63 5.91 -5.39 -10.14
CA LEU A 63 5.44 -4.17 -10.79
C LEU A 63 5.48 -2.97 -9.83
N LEU A 64 4.99 -3.16 -8.60
CA LEU A 64 5.08 -2.17 -7.52
C LEU A 64 6.53 -1.73 -7.27
N VAL A 65 7.47 -2.68 -7.15
CA VAL A 65 8.88 -2.40 -6.87
C VAL A 65 9.55 -1.67 -8.04
N LEU A 66 9.32 -2.13 -9.28
CA LEU A 66 9.89 -1.50 -10.48
C LEU A 66 9.44 -0.06 -10.63
N LEU A 67 8.16 0.23 -10.43
CA LEU A 67 7.62 1.59 -10.52
C LEU A 67 8.10 2.49 -9.37
N LYS A 68 8.32 1.94 -8.18
CA LYS A 68 8.91 2.66 -7.05
C LYS A 68 10.43 2.81 -7.13
N SER A 69 11.09 2.07 -8.01
CA SER A 69 12.55 2.17 -8.19
C SER A 69 12.96 3.55 -8.71
N PRO A 70 14.20 3.99 -8.50
CA PRO A 70 14.70 5.26 -9.04
C PRO A 70 14.48 5.38 -10.56
N VAL A 71 14.68 4.28 -11.31
CA VAL A 71 14.49 4.26 -12.76
C VAL A 71 13.01 4.42 -13.13
N GLY A 72 12.10 3.73 -12.44
CA GLY A 72 10.65 3.87 -12.63
C GLY A 72 10.19 5.29 -12.32
N GLN A 73 10.64 5.86 -11.21
CA GLN A 73 10.29 7.23 -10.80
C GLN A 73 10.83 8.28 -11.77
N LEU A 74 12.04 8.11 -12.32
CA LEU A 74 12.60 9.00 -13.33
C LEU A 74 11.79 8.96 -14.63
N GLN A 75 11.36 7.79 -15.09
CA GLN A 75 10.52 7.67 -16.28
C GLN A 75 9.15 8.33 -16.07
N LEU A 76 8.51 8.08 -14.93
CA LEU A 76 7.24 8.74 -14.55
C LEU A 76 7.39 10.26 -14.56
N LYS A 77 8.44 10.78 -13.93
CA LYS A 77 8.71 12.21 -13.85
C LYS A 77 9.00 12.82 -15.23
N LYS A 78 9.76 12.14 -16.07
CA LYS A 78 10.06 12.58 -17.44
C LYS A 78 8.81 12.70 -18.30
N GLY A 79 7.81 11.84 -18.09
CA GLY A 79 6.53 11.87 -18.80
C GLY A 79 5.56 12.96 -18.31
N CYS A 80 5.87 13.66 -17.21
CA CYS A 80 5.02 14.71 -16.69
C CYS A 80 5.12 16.00 -17.53
N SER A 81 3.97 16.62 -17.80
CA SER A 81 3.85 17.89 -18.50
C SER A 81 2.70 18.72 -17.92
N GLY A 82 2.72 20.02 -18.17
CA GLY A 82 1.71 20.95 -17.68
C GLY A 82 2.35 22.22 -17.08
N THR A 83 1.57 23.30 -17.02
CA THR A 83 2.06 24.60 -16.52
C THR A 83 1.60 24.90 -15.08
N ILE A 84 0.39 24.48 -14.71
CA ILE A 84 -0.19 24.75 -13.37
C ILE A 84 -0.23 23.46 -12.55
N LEU A 85 -0.69 22.38 -13.14
CA LEU A 85 -0.70 21.05 -12.54
C LEU A 85 0.05 20.08 -13.45
N THR A 86 1.25 19.76 -13.08
CA THR A 86 2.11 18.84 -13.84
C THR A 86 1.70 17.41 -13.56
N ALA A 87 1.34 16.69 -14.61
CA ALA A 87 0.89 15.30 -14.54
C ALA A 87 1.40 14.50 -15.74
N ILE A 88 1.51 13.17 -15.57
CA ILE A 88 1.79 12.26 -16.67
C ILE A 88 0.49 11.88 -17.37
N GLY A 89 0.45 12.06 -18.70
CA GLY A 89 -0.67 11.66 -19.56
C GLY A 89 -0.62 10.18 -19.94
N ASP A 90 -1.75 9.69 -20.48
CA ASP A 90 -1.89 8.27 -20.87
C ASP A 90 -0.84 7.84 -21.90
N ASP A 91 -0.55 8.67 -22.90
CA ASP A 91 0.41 8.33 -23.97
C ASP A 91 1.84 8.29 -23.46
N GLU A 92 2.23 9.20 -22.58
CA GLU A 92 3.55 9.19 -21.96
C GLU A 92 3.68 8.03 -20.98
N PHE A 93 2.61 7.70 -20.23
CA PHE A 93 2.61 6.55 -19.34
C PHE A 93 2.82 5.22 -20.09
N LYS A 94 2.22 5.05 -21.28
CA LYS A 94 2.40 3.87 -22.13
C LYS A 94 3.83 3.72 -22.68
N ARG A 95 4.64 4.78 -22.66
CA ARG A 95 6.05 4.74 -23.08
C ARG A 95 7.01 4.29 -21.99
N ILE A 96 6.53 4.06 -20.78
CA ILE A 96 7.36 3.57 -19.68
C ILE A 96 7.80 2.14 -19.99
N ILE A 97 9.12 1.92 -19.92
CA ILE A 97 9.72 0.61 -20.17
C ILE A 97 10.09 -0.02 -18.83
N LEU A 98 9.54 -1.19 -18.57
CA LEU A 98 9.85 -1.99 -17.39
C LEU A 98 10.47 -3.33 -17.84
N PRO A 99 11.54 -3.80 -17.19
CA PRO A 99 12.13 -5.09 -17.51
C PRO A 99 11.25 -6.22 -17.01
N VAL A 100 11.07 -7.25 -17.82
CA VAL A 100 10.51 -8.53 -17.39
C VAL A 100 11.61 -9.32 -16.70
N LEU A 101 11.53 -9.45 -15.39
CA LEU A 101 12.51 -10.15 -14.59
C LEU A 101 12.26 -11.68 -14.63
N PRO A 102 13.31 -12.53 -14.49
CA PRO A 102 13.14 -13.96 -14.38
C PRO A 102 12.16 -14.36 -13.27
N ALA A 103 11.36 -15.40 -13.50
CA ALA A 103 10.30 -15.84 -12.58
C ALA A 103 10.79 -16.11 -11.14
N GLY A 104 12.02 -16.62 -10.99
CA GLY A 104 12.65 -16.83 -9.68
C GLY A 104 12.82 -15.52 -8.90
N ILE A 105 13.33 -14.48 -9.57
CA ILE A 105 13.52 -13.15 -8.97
C ILE A 105 12.15 -12.52 -8.61
N GLN A 106 11.17 -12.64 -9.49
CA GLN A 106 9.82 -12.15 -9.21
C GLN A 106 9.20 -12.85 -7.99
N LYS A 107 9.41 -14.17 -7.83
CA LYS A 107 8.96 -14.93 -6.66
C LYS A 107 9.61 -14.44 -5.36
N ASP A 108 10.91 -14.15 -5.40
CA ASP A 108 11.63 -13.64 -4.23
C ASP A 108 11.15 -12.23 -3.84
N ILE A 109 10.92 -11.36 -4.82
CA ILE A 109 10.34 -10.03 -4.61
C ILE A 109 8.95 -10.17 -3.97
N LYS A 110 8.08 -11.02 -4.53
CA LYS A 110 6.75 -11.28 -3.98
C LYS A 110 6.82 -11.71 -2.52
N LYS A 111 7.71 -12.66 -2.20
CA LYS A 111 7.92 -13.12 -0.82
C LYS A 111 8.28 -11.96 0.10
N LYS A 112 9.23 -11.10 -0.28
CA LYS A 112 9.67 -9.95 0.51
C LYS A 112 8.57 -8.91 0.71
N ILE A 113 7.79 -8.63 -0.32
CA ILE A 113 6.66 -7.69 -0.22
C ILE A 113 5.57 -8.26 0.70
N THR A 114 5.26 -9.56 0.61
CA THR A 114 4.32 -10.22 1.51
C THR A 114 4.80 -10.16 2.98
N GLU A 115 6.07 -10.47 3.23
CA GLU A 115 6.69 -10.35 4.56
C GLU A 115 6.57 -8.92 5.11
N MET A 116 6.82 -7.91 4.27
CA MET A 116 6.67 -6.50 4.64
C MET A 116 5.23 -6.13 5.03
N TYR A 117 4.22 -6.56 4.26
CA TYR A 117 2.82 -6.28 4.59
C TYR A 117 2.41 -6.97 5.89
N ASN A 118 2.85 -8.22 6.12
CA ASN A 118 2.60 -8.94 7.37
C ASN A 118 3.24 -8.22 8.57
N ALA A 119 4.49 -7.81 8.44
CA ALA A 119 5.18 -7.05 9.49
C ALA A 119 4.48 -5.72 9.78
N LYS A 120 3.99 -5.02 8.75
CA LYS A 120 3.22 -3.78 8.91
C LYS A 120 1.89 -4.02 9.63
N ALA A 121 1.19 -5.10 9.33
CA ALA A 121 -0.05 -5.46 10.02
C ALA A 121 0.22 -5.76 11.50
N ILE A 122 1.23 -6.57 11.81
CA ILE A 122 1.65 -6.87 13.18
C ILE A 122 2.02 -5.58 13.93
N SER A 123 2.81 -4.69 13.32
CA SER A 123 3.18 -3.41 13.93
C SER A 123 1.96 -2.55 14.28
N LYS A 124 0.96 -2.51 13.40
CA LYS A 124 -0.30 -1.78 13.67
C LYS A 124 -1.06 -2.39 14.85
N HIS A 125 -1.12 -3.71 14.96
CA HIS A 125 -1.74 -4.40 16.09
C HIS A 125 -1.00 -4.12 17.39
N LEU A 126 0.33 -4.20 17.40
CA LEU A 126 1.15 -3.90 18.58
C LEU A 126 0.95 -2.46 19.06
N LEU A 127 0.87 -1.50 18.12
CA LEU A 127 0.62 -0.10 18.48
C LEU A 127 -0.76 0.07 19.14
N ASN A 128 -1.79 -0.62 18.65
CA ASN A 128 -3.12 -0.57 19.25
C ASN A 128 -3.11 -1.23 20.64
N ILE A 129 -2.44 -2.37 20.81
CA ILE A 129 -2.28 -3.01 22.12
C ILE A 129 -1.58 -2.07 23.11
N ALA A 130 -0.52 -1.38 22.68
CA ALA A 130 0.19 -0.43 23.52
C ALA A 130 -0.73 0.73 23.96
N LYS A 131 -1.51 1.32 23.04
CA LYS A 131 -2.47 2.40 23.34
C LYS A 131 -3.51 1.95 24.36
N CYS A 132 -4.20 0.84 24.10
CA CYS A 132 -5.21 0.29 25.04
C CYS A 132 -4.58 -0.10 26.40
N GLY A 133 -3.34 -0.61 26.37
CA GLY A 133 -2.62 -0.92 27.60
C GLY A 133 -2.37 0.31 28.49
N VAL A 134 -2.03 1.46 27.88
CA VAL A 134 -1.89 2.73 28.61
C VAL A 134 -3.24 3.19 29.19
N GLU A 135 -4.31 3.11 28.40
CA GLU A 135 -5.65 3.43 28.86
C GLU A 135 -6.06 2.59 30.09
N ILE A 136 -5.85 1.26 30.02
CA ILE A 136 -6.12 0.35 31.14
C ILE A 136 -5.25 0.68 32.38
N ALA A 137 -3.99 1.08 32.18
CA ALA A 137 -3.12 1.46 33.28
C ALA A 137 -3.62 2.72 34.02
N ILE A 138 -4.14 3.68 33.29
CA ILE A 138 -4.70 4.92 33.81
C ILE A 138 -6.04 4.66 34.51
N GLU A 139 -6.94 3.91 33.86
CA GLU A 139 -8.30 3.67 34.39
C GLU A 139 -8.33 2.68 35.57
N ARG A 140 -7.38 1.75 35.63
CA ARG A 140 -7.35 0.68 36.64
C ARG A 140 -6.02 0.67 37.40
N ASN A 141 -5.01 0.00 36.86
CA ASN A 141 -3.66 -0.04 37.40
C ASN A 141 -2.67 -0.73 36.43
N GLU A 142 -1.36 -0.54 36.65
CA GLU A 142 -0.31 -1.13 35.82
C GLU A 142 -0.30 -2.66 35.80
N THR A 143 -0.61 -3.32 36.91
CA THR A 143 -0.60 -4.78 37.00
C THR A 143 -1.63 -5.39 36.06
N THR A 144 -2.84 -4.81 36.03
CA THR A 144 -3.91 -5.24 35.12
C THR A 144 -3.53 -4.97 33.66
N ALA A 145 -2.96 -3.80 33.37
CA ALA A 145 -2.52 -3.44 32.02
C ALA A 145 -1.44 -4.41 31.52
N LYS A 146 -0.40 -4.69 32.31
CA LYS A 146 0.67 -5.63 31.95
C LYS A 146 0.14 -7.03 31.63
N LYS A 147 -0.76 -7.56 32.45
CA LYS A 147 -1.42 -8.87 32.20
C LYS A 147 -2.20 -8.87 30.91
N TRP A 148 -2.94 -7.80 30.65
CA TRP A 148 -3.74 -7.67 29.43
C TRP A 148 -2.83 -7.56 28.18
N ILE A 149 -1.82 -6.71 28.20
CA ILE A 149 -0.85 -6.55 27.12
C ILE A 149 -0.20 -7.90 26.76
N LEU A 150 0.33 -8.61 27.74
CA LEU A 150 0.98 -9.91 27.52
C LEU A 150 0.02 -10.92 26.87
N ARG A 151 -1.23 -10.96 27.32
CA ARG A 151 -2.24 -11.84 26.73
C ARG A 151 -2.52 -11.48 25.25
N GLU A 152 -2.69 -10.20 24.93
CA GLU A 152 -2.99 -9.77 23.55
C GLU A 152 -1.78 -9.94 22.61
N VAL A 153 -0.57 -9.66 23.08
CA VAL A 153 0.66 -9.88 22.30
C VAL A 153 0.86 -11.37 21.98
N ASN A 154 0.61 -12.25 22.94
CA ASN A 154 0.72 -13.69 22.72
C ASN A 154 -0.29 -14.20 21.65
N LYS A 155 -1.48 -13.61 21.56
CA LYS A 155 -2.47 -13.97 20.53
C LYS A 155 -1.98 -13.72 19.10
N ILE A 156 -1.14 -12.73 18.91
CA ILE A 156 -0.57 -12.39 17.59
C ILE A 156 0.78 -13.09 17.33
N GLY A 157 1.19 -14.02 18.20
CA GLY A 157 2.39 -14.84 18.01
C GLY A 157 3.72 -14.08 18.15
N VAL A 158 3.71 -12.93 18.83
CA VAL A 158 4.91 -12.14 19.11
C VAL A 158 5.38 -12.44 20.53
N SER A 159 6.66 -12.81 20.70
CA SER A 159 7.31 -12.95 22.01
C SER A 159 7.87 -11.60 22.42
N LEU A 160 7.45 -11.08 23.56
CA LEU A 160 8.14 -9.98 24.24
C LEU A 160 9.30 -10.62 25.03
N ASN A 161 10.51 -10.54 24.48
CA ASN A 161 11.69 -10.83 25.30
C ASN A 161 11.82 -9.69 26.33
N ALA A 162 11.52 -10.03 27.58
CA ALA A 162 11.71 -9.13 28.72
C ALA A 162 13.19 -9.03 29.06
#